data_bf9ba1dd8907d8b70d4d9ce7f08ffb0f
#
_entry.id   bf9ba1dd8907d8b70d4d9ce7f08ffb0f
#
_cell.length_a   1.000
_cell.length_b   1.000
_cell.length_c   1.000
_cell.angle_alpha   90.00
_cell.angle_beta   90.00
_cell.angle_gamma   90.00
#
_symmetry.space_group_name_H-M   'P 1'
#
loop_
_entity.id
_entity.type
_entity.pdbx_description
1 polymer ?
#
loop_
_entity_poly.entity_id
_entity_poly.type
_entity_poly.pdbx_seq_one_letter_code
_entity_poly.pdbx_strand_id
1 'polypeptide(L)'
;MKRLALWCVAISVMLSLAGCGGAVPTDSKVTTAPTAETGFRVGFGRAKVTPQESVPMGGYENSSLRMSTGLFTDLYVNVLAVDDGENTLLLMTIDHSWFHRNLADPIRKALLKDYGIPEEYVLMNGTHTHAAPDASNIAEPAQVRDNKRVQELSLEAVRLALDDLKPACIFIGSVMTENMNFVRRYFMDDGSFTGDNYPGTGTTMVSHESEADGQMQLMKFVREGGKDILIANFQAHPHLEGKSNSLSAQNVGAFRDAVEQKLDVYSIYWQGAAGNLNSSSYIPGETVYTKRNEYGDALADYAVSVYDSMTEVNSGPVKVIHYDLACEVNHAYDHLAAEARTIWEYYNETGDGKGATEMGNPLGIHSPFHANRILGNAELGDTKDIPLAAFSFGDVSGVVVPYEMFDTNGMQIKEQTPFAMTFIFGYANPGYYGYIPSAAAWENGGYEVDNCTFVGGTGDKLAQDYLNLLAELKK
;
A
#
# COMPACT_ATOMS: atom_id res chain seq x y z
N MET A 1 -45.72 -52.98 -5.22
CA MET A 1 -45.87 -54.31 -4.54
C MET A 1 -44.55 -54.60 -3.81
N LYS A 2 -44.73 -55.08 -2.53
CA LYS A 2 -43.76 -55.55 -1.52
C LYS A 2 -42.91 -54.44 -0.86
N ARG A 3 -43.26 -53.95 0.25
CA ARG A 3 -43.34 -54.19 1.71
C ARG A 3 -42.30 -55.19 2.27
N LEU A 4 -41.64 -54.78 3.30
CA LEU A 4 -41.19 -55.40 4.62
C LEU A 4 -39.81 -54.88 5.00
N ALA A 5 -39.45 -54.66 6.22
CA ALA A 5 -40.08 -54.50 7.55
C ALA A 5 -38.91 -54.30 8.53
N LEU A 6 -39.17 -53.55 9.59
CA LEU A 6 -38.41 -53.28 10.82
C LEU A 6 -37.70 -54.55 11.40
N TRP A 7 -36.55 -54.32 12.08
CA TRP A 7 -36.23 -54.96 13.37
C TRP A 7 -35.49 -54.00 14.29
N CYS A 8 -36.13 -53.63 15.41
CA CYS A 8 -35.55 -53.06 16.60
C CYS A 8 -34.91 -54.16 17.44
N VAL A 9 -33.71 -53.93 17.95
CA VAL A 9 -33.19 -54.68 19.12
C VAL A 9 -32.75 -53.70 20.18
N ALA A 10 -33.52 -53.63 21.25
CA ALA A 10 -33.19 -52.99 22.50
C ALA A 10 -32.41 -53.99 23.36
N ILE A 11 -31.24 -53.61 23.87
CA ILE A 11 -30.56 -54.30 24.94
C ILE A 11 -30.34 -53.28 26.07
N SER A 12 -31.08 -53.53 27.16
CA SER A 12 -30.88 -52.91 28.47
C SER A 12 -29.80 -53.72 29.20
N VAL A 13 -28.78 -53.04 29.76
CA VAL A 13 -27.96 -53.64 30.86
C VAL A 13 -27.78 -52.59 31.93
N MET A 14 -27.94 -53.09 33.15
CA MET A 14 -28.07 -52.38 34.42
C MET A 14 -26.77 -51.75 34.94
N LEU A 15 -27.02 -50.75 35.79
CA LEU A 15 -26.08 -50.08 36.70
C LEU A 15 -25.18 -51.01 37.49
N SER A 16 -23.93 -50.57 37.67
CA SER A 16 -23.20 -50.76 38.92
C SER A 16 -22.43 -49.46 39.24
N LEU A 17 -22.84 -48.84 40.34
CA LEU A 17 -22.16 -47.74 41.00
C LEU A 17 -20.89 -48.29 41.69
N ALA A 18 -19.73 -47.72 41.32
CA ALA A 18 -18.56 -47.73 42.20
C ALA A 18 -17.92 -46.35 42.08
N GLY A 19 -18.00 -45.57 43.13
CA GLY A 19 -17.37 -44.27 43.26
C GLY A 19 -15.86 -44.44 43.44
N CYS A 20 -15.11 -43.64 42.68
CA CYS A 20 -13.76 -43.20 43.01
C CYS A 20 -13.61 -41.76 42.57
N GLY A 21 -13.45 -40.87 43.53
CA GLY A 21 -13.15 -39.47 43.29
C GLY A 21 -11.79 -39.34 42.61
N GLY A 22 -11.82 -38.88 41.36
CA GLY A 22 -10.67 -38.41 40.65
C GLY A 22 -10.88 -36.91 40.39
N ALA A 23 -10.07 -36.08 40.97
CA ALA A 23 -10.02 -34.64 40.70
C ALA A 23 -9.76 -34.42 39.20
N VAL A 24 -10.67 -33.72 38.54
CA VAL A 24 -10.46 -33.18 37.22
C VAL A 24 -9.41 -32.04 37.36
N PRO A 25 -8.26 -32.10 36.68
CA PRO A 25 -7.38 -30.94 36.63
C PRO A 25 -8.09 -29.88 35.77
N THR A 26 -8.58 -28.83 36.38
CA THR A 26 -8.89 -27.59 35.71
C THR A 26 -7.57 -26.87 35.41
N ASP A 27 -6.86 -27.26 34.32
CA ASP A 27 -5.86 -26.42 33.69
C ASP A 27 -6.62 -25.34 32.91
N SER A 28 -7.13 -24.37 33.63
CA SER A 28 -7.34 -23.05 33.07
C SER A 28 -5.94 -22.48 32.87
N LYS A 29 -5.42 -22.55 31.64
CA LYS A 29 -4.36 -21.63 31.21
C LYS A 29 -4.89 -20.22 31.41
N VAL A 30 -4.56 -19.63 32.55
CA VAL A 30 -4.60 -18.17 32.72
C VAL A 30 -3.53 -17.65 31.74
N THR A 31 -3.94 -17.29 30.56
CA THR A 31 -3.14 -16.42 29.68
C THR A 31 -3.02 -15.12 30.44
N THR A 32 -1.89 -14.92 31.13
CA THR A 32 -1.50 -13.60 31.63
C THR A 32 -1.50 -12.67 30.43
N ALA A 33 -2.24 -11.56 30.52
CA ALA A 33 -2.15 -10.49 29.51
C ALA A 33 -0.66 -10.13 29.34
N PRO A 34 -0.19 -9.93 28.08
CA PRO A 34 1.20 -9.55 27.83
C PRO A 34 1.49 -8.28 28.62
N THR A 35 2.64 -8.23 29.31
CA THR A 35 3.10 -7.02 30.01
C THR A 35 3.90 -6.19 29.01
N ALA A 36 3.37 -5.01 28.64
CA ALA A 36 4.10 -4.04 27.85
C ALA A 36 5.41 -3.65 28.54
N GLU A 37 6.49 -3.53 27.79
CA GLU A 37 7.73 -2.92 28.30
C GLU A 37 7.44 -1.50 28.79
N THR A 38 8.06 -1.10 29.91
CA THR A 38 7.82 0.22 30.48
C THR A 38 8.34 1.30 29.53
N GLY A 39 7.42 2.07 28.94
CA GLY A 39 7.73 3.18 28.04
C GLY A 39 7.19 3.05 26.62
N PHE A 40 7.01 1.84 26.08
CA PHE A 40 6.47 1.67 24.72
C PHE A 40 4.96 1.86 24.69
N ARG A 41 4.49 2.83 23.91
CA ARG A 41 3.08 3.23 23.80
C ARG A 41 2.68 3.38 22.35
N VAL A 42 1.42 3.07 22.05
CA VAL A 42 0.87 3.22 20.71
C VAL A 42 -0.51 3.88 20.78
N GLY A 43 -0.74 4.86 19.91
CA GLY A 43 -2.00 5.57 19.79
C GLY A 43 -2.53 5.60 18.37
N PHE A 44 -3.84 5.72 18.23
CA PHE A 44 -4.56 5.77 16.95
C PHE A 44 -5.38 7.05 16.84
N GLY A 45 -5.32 7.68 15.65
CA GLY A 45 -6.20 8.79 15.29
C GLY A 45 -6.68 8.67 13.86
N ARG A 46 -7.91 9.10 13.61
CA ARG A 46 -8.52 9.08 12.27
C ARG A 46 -9.34 10.33 12.06
N ALA A 47 -9.24 10.92 10.87
CA ALA A 47 -10.12 12.00 10.44
C ALA A 47 -10.67 11.74 9.04
N LYS A 48 -11.94 12.14 8.82
CA LYS A 48 -12.58 12.06 7.51
C LYS A 48 -12.14 13.23 6.64
N VAL A 49 -11.50 12.94 5.52
CA VAL A 49 -10.94 13.92 4.58
C VAL A 49 -11.70 14.00 3.26
N THR A 50 -12.85 13.36 3.13
CA THR A 50 -13.70 13.44 1.93
C THR A 50 -13.96 14.90 1.54
N PRO A 51 -13.67 15.32 0.29
CA PRO A 51 -13.91 16.68 -0.18
C PRO A 51 -15.37 17.12 -0.01
N GLN A 52 -15.57 18.41 0.24
CA GLN A 52 -16.89 19.03 0.39
C GLN A 52 -17.41 19.66 -0.89
N GLU A 53 -16.57 19.78 -1.90
CA GLU A 53 -16.87 20.32 -3.24
C GLU A 53 -16.21 19.45 -4.31
N SER A 54 -16.57 19.68 -5.58
CA SER A 54 -15.93 19.00 -6.70
C SER A 54 -14.47 19.41 -6.80
N VAL A 55 -13.58 18.43 -6.92
CA VAL A 55 -12.12 18.60 -6.99
C VAL A 55 -11.53 17.76 -8.13
N PRO A 56 -10.36 18.13 -8.66
CA PRO A 56 -9.61 17.29 -9.59
C PRO A 56 -9.25 15.95 -8.97
N MET A 57 -9.37 14.85 -9.72
CA MET A 57 -9.08 13.50 -9.27
C MET A 57 -7.79 12.97 -9.86
N GLY A 58 -6.93 12.39 -9.00
CA GLY A 58 -5.67 11.76 -9.39
C GLY A 58 -5.80 10.30 -9.82
N GLY A 59 -4.71 9.73 -10.32
CA GLY A 59 -4.52 8.30 -10.55
C GLY A 59 -4.58 7.82 -12.00
N TYR A 60 -5.26 8.50 -12.92
CA TYR A 60 -5.38 8.04 -14.31
C TYR A 60 -4.82 9.00 -15.35
N GLU A 61 -5.37 10.19 -15.47
CA GLU A 61 -5.05 11.15 -16.52
C GLU A 61 -4.67 12.50 -15.92
N ASN A 62 -4.44 13.48 -16.78
CA ASN A 62 -4.34 14.87 -16.32
C ASN A 62 -5.58 15.21 -15.47
N SER A 63 -5.36 15.44 -14.19
CA SER A 63 -6.43 15.62 -13.19
C SER A 63 -7.34 16.80 -13.49
N SER A 64 -6.88 17.82 -14.26
CA SER A 64 -7.72 18.93 -14.71
C SER A 64 -8.85 18.51 -15.67
N LEU A 65 -8.73 17.32 -16.29
CA LEU A 65 -9.75 16.74 -17.17
C LEU A 65 -10.74 15.84 -16.40
N ARG A 66 -10.52 15.60 -15.11
CA ARG A 66 -11.28 14.64 -14.32
C ARG A 66 -11.74 15.23 -12.98
N MET A 67 -12.87 15.92 -12.98
CA MET A 67 -13.49 16.48 -11.79
C MET A 67 -14.38 15.45 -11.08
N SER A 68 -14.36 15.44 -9.74
CA SER A 68 -15.23 14.57 -8.95
C SER A 68 -16.70 14.99 -9.07
N THR A 69 -17.60 14.03 -9.27
CA THR A 69 -19.04 14.26 -9.46
C THR A 69 -19.92 13.45 -8.49
N GLY A 70 -19.33 12.56 -7.71
CA GLY A 70 -20.04 11.69 -6.77
C GLY A 70 -19.14 11.15 -5.66
N LEU A 71 -19.75 10.35 -4.79
CA LEU A 71 -19.11 9.70 -3.66
C LEU A 71 -19.60 8.25 -3.56
N PHE A 72 -18.68 7.29 -3.54
CA PHE A 72 -18.96 5.89 -3.23
C PHE A 72 -18.64 5.57 -1.77
N THR A 73 -17.46 5.99 -1.28
CA THR A 73 -17.04 5.79 0.11
C THR A 73 -16.29 7.00 0.62
N ASP A 74 -16.38 7.25 1.91
CA ASP A 74 -15.59 8.29 2.56
C ASP A 74 -14.09 8.02 2.45
N LEU A 75 -13.31 9.10 2.43
CA LEU A 75 -11.85 9.09 2.45
C LEU A 75 -11.37 9.49 3.84
N TYR A 76 -10.30 8.84 4.30
CA TYR A 76 -9.74 9.07 5.64
C TYR A 76 -8.24 9.31 5.60
N VAL A 77 -7.75 10.03 6.61
CA VAL A 77 -6.38 9.95 7.08
C VAL A 77 -6.36 9.16 8.37
N ASN A 78 -5.47 8.19 8.46
CA ASN A 78 -5.23 7.37 9.64
C ASN A 78 -3.83 7.67 10.17
N VAL A 79 -3.67 7.80 11.47
CA VAL A 79 -2.41 8.08 12.13
C VAL A 79 -2.15 7.02 13.19
N LEU A 80 -0.98 6.40 13.11
CA LEU A 80 -0.39 5.60 14.15
C LEU A 80 0.70 6.43 14.81
N ALA A 81 0.59 6.68 16.10
CA ALA A 81 1.66 7.24 16.92
C ALA A 81 2.34 6.11 17.67
N VAL A 82 3.66 5.98 17.52
CA VAL A 82 4.50 5.01 18.25
C VAL A 82 5.50 5.80 19.07
N ASP A 83 5.48 5.57 20.37
CA ASP A 83 6.26 6.36 21.35
C ASP A 83 7.01 5.41 22.30
N ASP A 84 8.31 5.62 22.47
CA ASP A 84 9.16 4.84 23.39
C ASP A 84 9.54 5.59 24.67
N GLY A 85 8.99 6.80 24.84
CA GLY A 85 9.29 7.70 25.95
C GLY A 85 10.42 8.70 25.67
N GLU A 86 11.20 8.50 24.60
CA GLU A 86 12.24 9.42 24.12
C GLU A 86 11.85 10.01 22.76
N ASN A 87 11.36 9.17 21.85
CA ASN A 87 10.97 9.54 20.48
C ASN A 87 9.52 9.16 20.18
N THR A 88 8.85 10.02 19.43
CA THR A 88 7.52 9.76 18.89
C THR A 88 7.58 9.69 17.36
N LEU A 89 7.29 8.52 16.79
CA LEU A 89 7.16 8.30 15.36
C LEU A 89 5.68 8.37 14.96
N LEU A 90 5.39 9.17 13.95
CA LEU A 90 4.07 9.26 13.33
C LEU A 90 4.08 8.57 11.97
N LEU A 91 3.26 7.54 11.82
CA LEU A 91 3.01 6.83 10.57
C LEU A 91 1.60 7.21 10.10
N MET A 92 1.52 8.03 9.05
CA MET A 92 0.27 8.60 8.55
C MET A 92 -0.08 8.01 7.19
N THR A 93 -1.29 7.52 7.04
CA THR A 93 -1.80 6.96 5.79
C THR A 93 -3.05 7.71 5.34
N ILE A 94 -3.06 8.22 4.11
CA ILE A 94 -4.21 8.93 3.53
C ILE A 94 -4.82 8.13 2.37
N ASP A 95 -6.14 8.21 2.20
CA ASP A 95 -6.85 7.65 1.04
C ASP A 95 -6.73 8.56 -0.19
N HIS A 96 -5.50 8.74 -0.66
CA HIS A 96 -5.10 9.40 -1.88
C HIS A 96 -4.12 8.51 -2.65
N SER A 97 -3.82 8.84 -3.91
CA SER A 97 -2.77 8.13 -4.68
C SER A 97 -1.39 8.28 -4.03
N TRP A 98 -1.15 9.45 -3.43
CA TRP A 98 -0.01 9.67 -2.53
C TRP A 98 -0.33 10.65 -1.42
N PHE A 99 0.57 10.73 -0.42
CA PHE A 99 0.60 11.86 0.50
C PHE A 99 1.47 12.99 -0.12
N HIS A 100 0.86 13.81 -0.99
CA HIS A 100 1.57 14.82 -1.77
C HIS A 100 2.23 15.88 -0.86
N ARG A 101 3.39 16.43 -1.30
CA ARG A 101 4.15 17.44 -0.54
C ARG A 101 3.35 18.68 -0.17
N ASN A 102 2.36 19.09 -1.01
CA ASN A 102 1.45 20.21 -0.68
C ASN A 102 0.62 19.95 0.58
N LEU A 103 0.45 18.70 0.99
CA LEU A 103 -0.13 18.30 2.27
C LEU A 103 0.95 18.06 3.32
N ALA A 104 1.99 17.29 2.98
CA ALA A 104 2.98 16.79 3.89
C ALA A 104 3.85 17.89 4.51
N ASP A 105 4.39 18.82 3.67
CA ASP A 105 5.32 19.84 4.15
C ASP A 105 4.68 20.81 5.18
N PRO A 106 3.45 21.33 4.98
CA PRO A 106 2.79 22.14 6.00
C PRO A 106 2.48 21.38 7.29
N ILE A 107 2.09 20.09 7.18
CA ILE A 107 1.80 19.23 8.34
C ILE A 107 3.08 19.03 9.18
N ARG A 108 4.20 18.64 8.54
CA ARG A 108 5.49 18.45 9.22
C ARG A 108 5.96 19.69 9.95
N LYS A 109 5.88 20.87 9.29
CA LYS A 109 6.23 22.15 9.91
C LYS A 109 5.38 22.49 11.13
N ALA A 110 4.07 22.17 11.07
CA ALA A 110 3.17 22.36 12.19
C ALA A 110 3.51 21.42 13.35
N LEU A 111 3.80 20.14 13.06
CA LEU A 111 4.15 19.12 14.06
C LEU A 111 5.47 19.42 14.75
N LEU A 112 6.47 19.88 14.01
CA LEU A 112 7.73 20.34 14.60
C LEU A 112 7.50 21.54 15.54
N LYS A 113 6.70 22.51 15.10
CA LYS A 113 6.43 23.72 15.87
C LYS A 113 5.59 23.45 17.13
N ASP A 114 4.52 22.68 17.00
CA ASP A 114 3.49 22.59 18.04
C ASP A 114 3.73 21.41 19.01
N TYR A 115 4.45 20.37 18.58
CA TYR A 115 4.74 19.16 19.36
C TYR A 115 6.23 18.85 19.49
N GLY A 116 7.12 19.56 18.78
CA GLY A 116 8.56 19.27 18.77
C GLY A 116 8.93 17.98 18.06
N ILE A 117 8.03 17.38 17.27
CA ILE A 117 8.28 16.16 16.53
C ILE A 117 9.08 16.51 15.26
N PRO A 118 10.32 16.00 15.11
CA PRO A 118 11.16 16.29 13.96
C PRO A 118 10.55 15.73 12.67
N GLU A 119 10.83 16.38 11.53
CA GLU A 119 10.23 16.00 10.24
C GLU A 119 10.57 14.55 9.81
N GLU A 120 11.76 14.07 10.20
CA GLU A 120 12.23 12.70 9.95
C GLU A 120 11.42 11.64 10.69
N TYR A 121 10.75 11.99 11.79
CA TYR A 121 9.85 11.12 12.54
C TYR A 121 8.39 11.21 12.08
N VAL A 122 8.12 11.90 10.96
CA VAL A 122 6.77 12.02 10.38
C VAL A 122 6.76 11.36 9.01
N LEU A 123 6.44 10.06 8.97
CA LEU A 123 6.40 9.26 7.76
C LEU A 123 4.95 9.16 7.25
N MET A 124 4.76 9.42 5.97
CA MET A 124 3.44 9.56 5.37
C MET A 124 3.33 8.77 4.08
N ASN A 125 2.23 8.05 3.86
CA ASN A 125 1.98 7.36 2.60
C ASN A 125 0.53 7.50 2.13
N GLY A 126 0.30 7.20 0.85
CA GLY A 126 -1.04 7.06 0.27
C GLY A 126 -1.46 5.60 0.19
N THR A 127 -2.76 5.33 0.27
CA THR A 127 -3.31 4.00 -0.06
C THR A 127 -3.25 3.70 -1.55
N HIS A 128 -2.88 4.69 -2.34
CA HIS A 128 -2.81 4.66 -3.80
C HIS A 128 -4.17 4.49 -4.49
N THR A 129 -5.26 4.89 -3.85
CA THR A 129 -6.56 4.91 -4.54
C THR A 129 -6.54 5.84 -5.75
N HIS A 130 -7.05 5.36 -6.88
CA HIS A 130 -7.21 6.15 -8.11
C HIS A 130 -8.57 6.88 -8.18
N ALA A 131 -9.25 7.01 -7.05
CA ALA A 131 -10.56 7.66 -6.93
C ALA A 131 -10.59 8.71 -5.81
N ALA A 132 -9.51 9.51 -5.70
CA ALA A 132 -9.33 10.54 -4.69
C ALA A 132 -8.80 11.85 -5.29
N PRO A 133 -8.79 12.97 -4.52
CA PRO A 133 -8.27 14.24 -4.98
C PRO A 133 -6.82 14.19 -5.43
N ASP A 134 -6.47 14.99 -6.43
CA ASP A 134 -5.10 15.26 -6.79
C ASP A 134 -4.57 16.49 -6.04
N ALA A 135 -3.96 16.28 -4.90
CA ALA A 135 -3.39 17.34 -4.07
C ALA A 135 -2.28 18.16 -4.76
N SER A 136 -1.76 17.69 -5.91
CA SER A 136 -0.77 18.42 -6.71
C SER A 136 -1.38 19.53 -7.58
N ASN A 137 -2.65 19.42 -7.95
CA ASN A 137 -3.32 20.32 -8.87
C ASN A 137 -3.78 21.63 -8.19
N ILE A 138 -2.81 22.47 -7.84
CA ILE A 138 -3.05 23.77 -7.20
C ILE A 138 -3.51 24.87 -8.17
N ALA A 139 -3.62 24.57 -9.47
CA ALA A 139 -4.25 25.47 -10.44
C ALA A 139 -5.77 25.59 -10.21
N GLU A 140 -6.38 24.54 -9.63
CA GLU A 140 -7.79 24.54 -9.29
C GLU A 140 -8.03 25.10 -7.87
N PRO A 141 -8.76 26.23 -7.72
CA PRO A 141 -9.00 26.85 -6.42
C PRO A 141 -9.71 25.94 -5.41
N ALA A 142 -10.58 25.03 -5.87
CA ALA A 142 -11.24 24.04 -5.02
C ALA A 142 -10.21 23.08 -4.39
N GLN A 143 -9.21 22.65 -5.16
CA GLN A 143 -8.14 21.80 -4.65
C GLN A 143 -7.26 22.51 -3.61
N VAL A 144 -6.99 23.81 -3.80
CA VAL A 144 -6.23 24.58 -2.81
C VAL A 144 -6.98 24.66 -1.47
N ARG A 145 -8.32 24.87 -1.53
CA ARG A 145 -9.15 24.86 -0.30
C ARG A 145 -9.20 23.49 0.35
N ASP A 146 -9.36 22.46 -0.45
CA ASP A 146 -9.37 21.08 0.04
C ASP A 146 -8.04 20.69 0.67
N ASN A 147 -6.90 21.01 0.05
CA ASN A 147 -5.57 20.78 0.63
C ASN A 147 -5.44 21.41 2.02
N LYS A 148 -5.88 22.65 2.19
CA LYS A 148 -5.85 23.32 3.50
C LYS A 148 -6.71 22.58 4.53
N ARG A 149 -7.92 22.19 4.15
CA ARG A 149 -8.83 21.41 5.02
C ARG A 149 -8.23 20.05 5.40
N VAL A 150 -7.63 19.35 4.44
CA VAL A 150 -6.96 18.06 4.69
C VAL A 150 -5.78 18.22 5.65
N GLN A 151 -4.99 19.31 5.53
CA GLN A 151 -3.93 19.63 6.47
C GLN A 151 -4.47 19.80 7.90
N GLU A 152 -5.54 20.58 8.09
CA GLU A 152 -6.16 20.82 9.40
C GLU A 152 -6.70 19.51 10.01
N LEU A 153 -7.39 18.69 9.21
CA LEU A 153 -7.94 17.39 9.64
C LEU A 153 -6.84 16.35 9.92
N SER A 154 -5.73 16.41 9.19
CA SER A 154 -4.56 15.56 9.45
C SER A 154 -3.92 15.88 10.79
N LEU A 155 -3.78 17.17 11.12
CA LEU A 155 -3.30 17.59 12.44
C LEU A 155 -4.25 17.20 13.58
N GLU A 156 -5.57 17.25 13.34
CA GLU A 156 -6.54 16.73 14.30
C GLU A 156 -6.41 15.21 14.49
N ALA A 157 -6.21 14.44 13.42
CA ALA A 157 -5.95 13.00 13.54
C ALA A 157 -4.67 12.69 14.32
N VAL A 158 -3.60 13.50 14.13
CA VAL A 158 -2.37 13.39 14.93
C VAL A 158 -2.65 13.69 16.41
N ARG A 159 -3.37 14.77 16.71
CA ARG A 159 -3.76 15.09 18.08
C ARG A 159 -4.51 13.94 18.75
N LEU A 160 -5.48 13.35 18.04
CA LEU A 160 -6.23 12.17 18.53
C LEU A 160 -5.31 10.98 18.79
N ALA A 161 -4.34 10.71 17.90
CA ALA A 161 -3.39 9.61 18.08
C ALA A 161 -2.46 9.84 19.30
N LEU A 162 -1.99 11.06 19.50
CA LEU A 162 -1.16 11.41 20.65
C LEU A 162 -1.93 11.34 21.97
N ASP A 163 -3.19 11.78 21.98
CA ASP A 163 -4.08 11.70 23.16
C ASP A 163 -4.46 10.23 23.49
N ASP A 164 -4.44 9.34 22.50
CA ASP A 164 -4.78 7.90 22.63
C ASP A 164 -3.58 7.00 22.95
N LEU A 165 -2.38 7.54 23.18
CA LEU A 165 -1.19 6.74 23.51
C LEU A 165 -1.40 5.87 24.74
N LYS A 166 -1.23 4.54 24.58
CA LYS A 166 -1.38 3.53 25.63
C LYS A 166 -0.24 2.51 25.56
N PRO A 167 0.17 1.95 26.71
CA PRO A 167 1.12 0.84 26.72
C PRO A 167 0.64 -0.28 25.77
N ALA A 168 1.57 -0.85 24.99
CA ALA A 168 1.23 -1.83 23.97
C ALA A 168 2.28 -2.92 23.82
N CYS A 169 1.82 -4.12 23.46
CA CYS A 169 2.65 -5.22 22.97
C CYS A 169 2.47 -5.37 21.47
N ILE A 170 3.52 -5.83 20.78
CA ILE A 170 3.55 -5.99 19.33
C ILE A 170 3.40 -7.46 18.99
N PHE A 171 2.51 -7.77 18.07
CA PHE A 171 2.36 -9.10 17.48
C PHE A 171 2.48 -8.99 15.96
N ILE A 172 3.16 -9.96 15.35
CA ILE A 172 3.31 -10.05 13.89
C ILE A 172 2.79 -11.37 13.37
N GLY A 173 2.31 -11.36 12.13
CA GLY A 173 1.85 -12.53 11.41
C GLY A 173 1.84 -12.30 9.91
N SER A 174 1.76 -13.36 9.15
CA SER A 174 1.59 -13.26 7.69
C SER A 174 0.74 -14.39 7.17
N VAL A 175 0.12 -14.17 6.02
CA VAL A 175 -0.67 -15.17 5.31
C VAL A 175 -0.48 -15.01 3.81
N MET A 176 -0.39 -16.13 3.08
CA MET A 176 -0.44 -16.10 1.62
C MET A 176 -1.89 -16.01 1.17
N THR A 177 -2.18 -15.04 0.31
CA THR A 177 -3.48 -14.89 -0.32
C THR A 177 -3.51 -15.57 -1.69
N GLU A 178 -4.68 -15.96 -2.14
CA GLU A 178 -4.88 -16.56 -3.46
C GLU A 178 -5.83 -15.70 -4.28
N ASN A 179 -5.45 -15.39 -5.51
CA ASN A 179 -6.27 -14.60 -6.47
C ASN A 179 -6.69 -13.21 -5.95
N MET A 180 -5.85 -12.60 -5.09
CA MET A 180 -6.11 -11.26 -4.57
C MET A 180 -5.26 -10.18 -5.24
N ASN A 181 -4.17 -10.57 -5.90
CA ASN A 181 -3.34 -9.69 -6.72
C ASN A 181 -2.70 -10.46 -7.87
N PHE A 182 -2.33 -9.72 -8.92
CA PHE A 182 -1.84 -10.28 -10.18
C PHE A 182 -0.81 -9.34 -10.78
N VAL A 183 0.28 -9.91 -11.32
CA VAL A 183 1.22 -9.13 -12.13
C VAL A 183 0.50 -8.67 -13.39
N ARG A 184 0.45 -7.34 -13.63
CA ARG A 184 -0.27 -6.74 -14.77
C ARG A 184 0.56 -6.61 -16.05
N ARG A 185 1.55 -7.47 -16.17
CA ARG A 185 2.51 -7.57 -17.26
C ARG A 185 2.41 -8.99 -17.82
N TYR A 186 2.17 -9.12 -19.15
CA TYR A 186 1.72 -10.38 -19.74
C TYR A 186 2.52 -10.74 -20.97
N PHE A 187 2.70 -12.05 -21.19
CA PHE A 187 3.06 -12.62 -22.48
C PHE A 187 1.81 -12.97 -23.28
N MET A 188 1.85 -12.71 -24.58
CA MET A 188 0.78 -12.96 -25.52
C MET A 188 0.95 -14.32 -26.23
N ASP A 189 -0.11 -14.79 -26.89
CA ASP A 189 -0.12 -16.05 -27.65
C ASP A 189 0.84 -16.07 -28.86
N ASP A 190 1.27 -14.91 -29.35
CA ASP A 190 2.30 -14.76 -30.40
C ASP A 190 3.72 -14.56 -29.84
N GLY A 191 3.88 -14.61 -28.51
CA GLY A 191 5.15 -14.38 -27.83
C GLY A 191 5.50 -12.90 -27.63
N SER A 192 4.66 -11.96 -28.06
CA SER A 192 4.81 -10.55 -27.74
C SER A 192 4.52 -10.28 -26.27
N PHE A 193 4.96 -9.12 -25.78
CA PHE A 193 4.77 -8.66 -24.42
C PHE A 193 3.80 -7.48 -24.37
N THR A 194 2.97 -7.43 -23.32
CA THR A 194 2.02 -6.34 -23.09
C THR A 194 1.86 -6.06 -21.59
N GLY A 195 1.33 -4.88 -21.26
CA GLY A 195 0.90 -4.50 -19.93
C GLY A 195 -0.52 -3.91 -19.96
N ASP A 196 -1.00 -3.45 -18.84
CA ASP A 196 -2.35 -2.85 -18.72
C ASP A 196 -2.61 -1.72 -19.72
N ASN A 197 -1.60 -0.96 -20.07
CA ASN A 197 -1.72 0.26 -20.85
C ASN A 197 -1.18 0.10 -22.29
N TYR A 198 -0.56 -1.02 -22.62
CA TYR A 198 0.04 -1.29 -23.91
C TYR A 198 -0.49 -2.59 -24.50
N PRO A 199 -1.29 -2.52 -25.54
CA PRO A 199 -1.72 -3.73 -26.25
C PRO A 199 -0.53 -4.37 -26.95
N GLY A 200 -0.31 -5.66 -26.70
CA GLY A 200 0.60 -6.48 -27.50
C GLY A 200 0.07 -6.68 -28.92
N THR A 201 0.86 -7.33 -29.77
CA THR A 201 0.48 -7.69 -31.13
C THR A 201 -0.30 -9.01 -31.20
N GLY A 202 -0.23 -9.83 -30.15
CA GLY A 202 -1.03 -11.05 -30.02
C GLY A 202 -2.49 -10.78 -29.74
N THR A 203 -3.29 -11.84 -29.74
CA THR A 203 -4.75 -11.76 -29.56
C THR A 203 -5.20 -12.15 -28.16
N THR A 204 -4.38 -12.89 -27.42
CA THR A 204 -4.72 -13.44 -26.11
C THR A 204 -3.54 -13.36 -25.16
N MET A 205 -3.78 -12.88 -23.94
CA MET A 205 -2.82 -12.95 -22.83
C MET A 205 -2.77 -14.39 -22.31
N VAL A 206 -1.58 -15.01 -22.30
CA VAL A 206 -1.43 -16.44 -21.98
C VAL A 206 -0.74 -16.69 -20.65
N SER A 207 0.08 -15.74 -20.17
CA SER A 207 0.69 -15.84 -18.85
C SER A 207 1.11 -14.47 -18.32
N HIS A 208 1.21 -14.35 -17.01
CA HIS A 208 1.86 -13.23 -16.37
C HIS A 208 3.38 -13.29 -16.58
N GLU A 209 4.07 -12.15 -16.46
CA GLU A 209 5.53 -12.05 -16.53
C GLU A 209 6.21 -12.83 -15.40
N SER A 210 5.60 -12.82 -14.21
CA SER A 210 6.06 -13.55 -13.02
C SER A 210 4.87 -13.86 -12.11
N GLU A 211 5.10 -14.66 -11.07
CA GLU A 211 4.13 -14.85 -9.99
C GLU A 211 4.08 -13.59 -9.13
N ALA A 212 2.88 -13.21 -8.67
CA ALA A 212 2.70 -12.05 -7.80
C ALA A 212 3.06 -12.36 -6.34
N ASP A 213 3.58 -11.37 -5.61
CA ASP A 213 3.73 -11.46 -4.16
C ASP A 213 2.36 -11.46 -3.47
N GLY A 214 1.82 -12.64 -3.21
CA GLY A 214 0.56 -12.84 -2.51
C GLY A 214 0.64 -12.73 -0.99
N GLN A 215 1.80 -12.42 -0.40
CA GLN A 215 1.96 -12.35 1.05
C GLN A 215 1.34 -11.08 1.63
N MET A 216 0.32 -11.24 2.48
CA MET A 216 -0.13 -10.18 3.40
C MET A 216 0.67 -10.28 4.70
N GLN A 217 1.33 -9.20 5.08
CA GLN A 217 1.97 -9.06 6.39
C GLN A 217 1.05 -8.28 7.33
N LEU A 218 1.03 -8.69 8.60
CA LEU A 218 0.16 -8.14 9.64
C LEU A 218 0.96 -7.74 10.87
N MET A 219 0.63 -6.61 11.45
CA MET A 219 1.13 -6.14 12.74
C MET A 219 -0.04 -5.75 13.62
N LYS A 220 -0.09 -6.30 14.82
CA LYS A 220 -1.13 -6.01 15.80
C LYS A 220 -0.51 -5.39 17.05
N PHE A 221 -1.12 -4.32 17.53
CA PHE A 221 -0.83 -3.74 18.83
C PHE A 221 -1.97 -4.09 19.80
N VAL A 222 -1.65 -4.91 20.80
CA VAL A 222 -2.53 -5.17 21.93
C VAL A 222 -2.27 -4.11 22.98
N ARG A 223 -3.27 -3.26 23.27
CA ARG A 223 -3.13 -2.04 24.05
C ARG A 223 -3.81 -2.11 25.40
N GLU A 224 -3.11 -1.74 26.46
CA GLU A 224 -3.66 -1.74 27.81
C GLU A 224 -4.76 -0.70 27.98
N GLY A 225 -6.00 -1.14 28.24
CA GLY A 225 -7.16 -0.27 28.40
C GLY A 225 -7.58 0.46 27.13
N GLY A 226 -7.18 0.00 25.96
CA GLY A 226 -7.54 0.55 24.65
C GLY A 226 -8.04 -0.52 23.69
N LYS A 227 -8.66 -0.08 22.60
CA LYS A 227 -9.00 -0.91 21.46
C LYS A 227 -7.71 -1.27 20.71
N ASP A 228 -7.54 -2.53 20.32
CA ASP A 228 -6.38 -2.98 19.56
C ASP A 228 -6.29 -2.30 18.19
N ILE A 229 -5.07 -2.25 17.64
CA ILE A 229 -4.81 -1.71 16.30
C ILE A 229 -4.25 -2.84 15.45
N LEU A 230 -4.86 -3.10 14.28
CA LEU A 230 -4.35 -4.03 13.29
C LEU A 230 -3.91 -3.27 12.04
N ILE A 231 -2.66 -3.49 11.65
CA ILE A 231 -2.10 -2.97 10.41
C ILE A 231 -1.94 -4.15 9.45
N ALA A 232 -2.46 -3.99 8.24
CA ALA A 232 -2.21 -4.90 7.14
C ALA A 232 -1.35 -4.21 6.08
N ASN A 233 -0.28 -4.86 5.66
CA ASN A 233 0.55 -4.47 4.54
C ASN A 233 0.34 -5.48 3.41
N PHE A 234 -0.28 -5.02 2.34
CA PHE A 234 -0.58 -5.83 1.17
C PHE A 234 -0.39 -5.01 -0.11
N GLN A 235 -0.09 -5.66 -1.20
CA GLN A 235 0.31 -5.05 -2.46
C GLN A 235 -0.66 -5.38 -3.59
N ALA A 236 -1.51 -4.41 -3.94
CA ALA A 236 -2.36 -4.45 -5.13
C ALA A 236 -2.84 -3.03 -5.46
N HIS A 237 -2.73 -2.61 -6.71
CA HIS A 237 -3.31 -1.33 -7.13
C HIS A 237 -4.80 -1.28 -6.79
N PRO A 238 -5.27 -0.27 -6.03
CA PRO A 238 -6.66 -0.21 -5.58
C PRO A 238 -7.54 0.52 -6.60
N HIS A 239 -7.68 -0.05 -7.79
CA HIS A 239 -8.51 0.50 -8.87
C HIS A 239 -9.47 -0.53 -9.48
N LEU A 240 -9.91 -1.51 -8.68
CA LEU A 240 -10.78 -2.61 -9.10
C LEU A 240 -12.05 -2.15 -9.84
N GLU A 241 -12.60 -0.99 -9.48
CA GLU A 241 -13.79 -0.42 -10.11
C GLU A 241 -13.48 0.39 -11.39
N GLY A 242 -12.21 0.43 -11.80
CA GLY A 242 -11.78 1.18 -12.97
C GLY A 242 -11.91 2.69 -12.81
N LYS A 243 -11.86 3.40 -13.93
CA LYS A 243 -11.96 4.86 -13.99
C LYS A 243 -13.38 5.32 -13.67
N SER A 244 -13.54 6.08 -12.59
CA SER A 244 -14.80 6.67 -12.13
C SER A 244 -14.57 8.11 -11.69
N ASN A 245 -15.58 8.96 -11.79
CA ASN A 245 -15.56 10.32 -11.25
C ASN A 245 -16.18 10.39 -9.84
N SER A 246 -16.48 9.27 -9.20
CA SER A 246 -16.91 9.22 -7.81
C SER A 246 -15.72 8.98 -6.89
N LEU A 247 -15.64 9.77 -5.81
CA LEU A 247 -14.62 9.61 -4.77
C LEU A 247 -14.80 8.27 -4.03
N SER A 248 -13.71 7.57 -3.77
CA SER A 248 -13.74 6.27 -3.11
C SER A 248 -12.37 5.88 -2.55
N ALA A 249 -12.34 5.31 -1.34
CA ALA A 249 -11.18 4.57 -0.83
C ALA A 249 -11.05 3.17 -1.47
N GLN A 250 -11.93 2.84 -2.40
CA GLN A 250 -11.99 1.59 -3.17
C GLN A 250 -11.89 0.31 -2.30
N ASN A 251 -11.22 -0.74 -2.80
CA ASN A 251 -11.06 -2.00 -2.07
C ASN A 251 -10.29 -1.87 -0.76
N VAL A 252 -9.41 -0.88 -0.63
CA VAL A 252 -8.69 -0.60 0.63
C VAL A 252 -9.64 -0.14 1.73
N GLY A 253 -10.56 0.78 1.41
CA GLY A 253 -11.60 1.21 2.35
C GLY A 253 -12.51 0.04 2.76
N ALA A 254 -12.95 -0.75 1.79
CA ALA A 254 -13.79 -1.93 2.03
C ALA A 254 -13.07 -2.97 2.92
N PHE A 255 -11.77 -3.20 2.72
CA PHE A 255 -10.95 -4.06 3.58
C PHE A 255 -10.93 -3.55 5.03
N ARG A 256 -10.64 -2.26 5.26
CA ARG A 256 -10.59 -1.68 6.62
C ARG A 256 -11.93 -1.83 7.33
N ASP A 257 -13.02 -1.50 6.65
CA ASP A 257 -14.38 -1.58 7.21
C ASP A 257 -14.73 -3.04 7.58
N ALA A 258 -14.39 -4.01 6.72
CA ALA A 258 -14.62 -5.42 6.97
C ALA A 258 -13.80 -5.95 8.16
N VAL A 259 -12.52 -5.58 8.26
CA VAL A 259 -11.66 -5.94 9.41
C VAL A 259 -12.21 -5.38 10.71
N GLU A 260 -12.58 -4.09 10.74
CA GLU A 260 -13.13 -3.43 11.93
C GLU A 260 -14.47 -4.03 12.36
N GLN A 261 -15.29 -4.49 11.41
CA GLN A 261 -16.54 -5.17 11.69
C GLN A 261 -16.34 -6.58 12.26
N LYS A 262 -15.34 -7.32 11.74
CA LYS A 262 -15.09 -8.73 12.12
C LYS A 262 -14.31 -8.87 13.44
N LEU A 263 -13.40 -7.93 13.76
CA LEU A 263 -12.43 -8.07 14.86
C LEU A 263 -12.56 -7.02 15.99
N ASP A 264 -13.43 -6.03 15.87
CA ASP A 264 -13.53 -4.92 16.83
C ASP A 264 -12.16 -4.25 17.14
N VAL A 265 -11.37 -3.99 16.10
CA VAL A 265 -10.05 -3.33 16.16
C VAL A 265 -10.11 -1.99 15.41
N TYR A 266 -9.10 -1.13 15.57
CA TYR A 266 -8.80 -0.12 14.57
C TYR A 266 -7.97 -0.74 13.46
N SER A 267 -8.36 -0.53 12.20
CA SER A 267 -7.67 -1.09 11.04
C SER A 267 -6.96 -0.01 10.23
N ILE A 268 -5.68 -0.25 9.91
CA ILE A 268 -4.89 0.57 8.99
C ILE A 268 -4.41 -0.33 7.85
N TYR A 269 -4.46 0.17 6.62
CA TYR A 269 -3.91 -0.50 5.46
C TYR A 269 -2.69 0.27 4.95
N TRP A 270 -1.55 -0.39 4.85
CA TRP A 270 -0.36 0.14 4.20
C TRP A 270 -0.20 -0.51 2.83
N GLN A 271 -0.14 0.31 1.80
CA GLN A 271 0.14 -0.16 0.46
C GLN A 271 1.58 -0.66 0.37
N GLY A 272 1.75 -1.89 -0.11
CA GLY A 272 3.05 -2.52 -0.29
C GLY A 272 3.69 -2.22 -1.64
N ALA A 273 4.58 -3.10 -2.09
CA ALA A 273 5.27 -3.02 -3.38
C ALA A 273 4.32 -3.45 -4.52
N ALA A 274 3.49 -2.52 -4.99
CA ALA A 274 2.42 -2.80 -5.95
C ALA A 274 2.66 -2.20 -7.34
N GLY A 275 3.87 -1.74 -7.67
CA GLY A 275 4.14 -1.04 -8.93
C GLY A 275 3.74 -1.83 -10.18
N ASN A 276 3.86 -3.14 -10.15
CA ASN A 276 3.49 -4.05 -11.24
C ASN A 276 2.26 -4.92 -10.93
N LEU A 277 1.52 -4.65 -9.82
CA LEU A 277 0.44 -5.52 -9.35
C LEU A 277 -0.93 -4.84 -9.43
N ASN A 278 -1.91 -5.55 -9.98
CA ASN A 278 -3.32 -5.19 -9.95
C ASN A 278 -4.12 -6.13 -9.03
N SER A 279 -5.30 -5.67 -8.60
CA SER A 279 -6.30 -6.49 -7.91
C SER A 279 -7.16 -7.36 -8.84
N SER A 280 -6.92 -7.31 -10.15
CA SER A 280 -7.58 -8.12 -11.16
C SER A 280 -6.62 -8.50 -12.28
N SER A 281 -6.90 -9.61 -12.98
CA SER A 281 -6.17 -10.09 -14.14
C SER A 281 -7.00 -9.94 -15.41
N TYR A 282 -6.34 -9.75 -16.55
CA TYR A 282 -6.96 -9.84 -17.88
C TYR A 282 -6.95 -11.25 -18.45
N ILE A 283 -6.27 -12.21 -17.82
CA ILE A 283 -6.36 -13.62 -18.23
C ILE A 283 -7.74 -14.15 -17.84
N PRO A 284 -8.50 -14.73 -18.78
CA PRO A 284 -9.86 -15.18 -18.53
C PRO A 284 -9.95 -16.22 -17.41
N GLY A 285 -10.81 -15.97 -16.43
CA GLY A 285 -11.10 -16.89 -15.35
C GLY A 285 -10.24 -16.72 -14.09
N GLU A 286 -9.21 -15.87 -14.09
CA GLU A 286 -8.38 -15.63 -12.92
C GLU A 286 -8.99 -14.62 -11.94
N THR A 287 -9.62 -13.56 -12.45
CA THR A 287 -10.28 -12.56 -11.60
C THR A 287 -11.53 -13.14 -10.95
N VAL A 288 -11.52 -13.27 -9.63
CA VAL A 288 -12.64 -13.79 -8.83
C VAL A 288 -13.57 -12.67 -8.37
N TYR A 289 -12.98 -11.54 -7.95
CA TYR A 289 -13.72 -10.43 -7.37
C TYR A 289 -13.71 -9.23 -8.31
N THR A 290 -14.88 -8.69 -8.64
CA THR A 290 -15.03 -7.52 -9.51
C THR A 290 -15.63 -6.30 -8.79
N LYS A 291 -16.05 -6.48 -7.52
CA LYS A 291 -16.60 -5.41 -6.70
C LYS A 291 -15.74 -5.18 -5.46
N ARG A 292 -15.49 -3.90 -5.13
CA ARG A 292 -14.65 -3.51 -4.00
C ARG A 292 -15.05 -4.16 -2.67
N ASN A 293 -16.36 -4.25 -2.38
CA ASN A 293 -16.82 -4.82 -1.11
C ASN A 293 -16.58 -6.32 -1.03
N GLU A 294 -16.84 -7.07 -2.12
CA GLU A 294 -16.58 -8.51 -2.19
C GLU A 294 -15.08 -8.80 -2.05
N TYR A 295 -14.24 -8.02 -2.75
CA TYR A 295 -12.78 -8.11 -2.65
C TYR A 295 -12.29 -7.75 -1.25
N GLY A 296 -12.73 -6.61 -0.70
CA GLY A 296 -12.30 -6.16 0.62
C GLY A 296 -12.71 -7.11 1.74
N ASP A 297 -13.91 -7.68 1.66
CA ASP A 297 -14.41 -8.68 2.61
C ASP A 297 -13.60 -9.98 2.56
N ALA A 298 -13.31 -10.49 1.36
CA ALA A 298 -12.48 -11.67 1.15
C ALA A 298 -11.03 -11.45 1.60
N LEU A 299 -10.45 -10.29 1.30
CA LEU A 299 -9.11 -9.93 1.77
C LEU A 299 -9.06 -9.81 3.31
N ALA A 300 -10.12 -9.30 3.95
CA ALA A 300 -10.24 -9.23 5.39
C ALA A 300 -10.31 -10.62 6.04
N ASP A 301 -10.92 -11.62 5.39
CA ASP A 301 -10.95 -12.99 5.90
C ASP A 301 -9.55 -13.59 6.05
N TYR A 302 -8.60 -13.26 5.18
CA TYR A 302 -7.20 -13.65 5.35
C TYR A 302 -6.59 -13.05 6.61
N ALA A 303 -6.80 -11.75 6.87
CA ALA A 303 -6.31 -11.09 8.08
C ALA A 303 -6.92 -11.71 9.35
N VAL A 304 -8.25 -11.96 9.33
CA VAL A 304 -8.98 -12.60 10.44
C VAL A 304 -8.46 -14.02 10.71
N SER A 305 -8.14 -14.77 9.66
CA SER A 305 -7.71 -16.19 9.80
C SER A 305 -6.44 -16.38 10.62
N VAL A 306 -5.59 -15.37 10.69
CA VAL A 306 -4.31 -15.44 11.43
C VAL A 306 -4.27 -14.56 12.67
N TYR A 307 -5.29 -13.75 12.92
CA TYR A 307 -5.31 -12.74 13.99
C TYR A 307 -4.97 -13.27 15.38
N ASP A 308 -5.53 -14.43 15.75
CA ASP A 308 -5.32 -15.05 17.06
C ASP A 308 -4.01 -15.87 17.16
N SER A 309 -3.41 -16.18 16.00
CA SER A 309 -2.16 -16.97 15.93
C SER A 309 -0.90 -16.12 15.72
N MET A 310 -1.04 -14.80 15.70
CA MET A 310 0.09 -13.88 15.56
C MET A 310 1.07 -14.02 16.73
N THR A 311 2.36 -13.91 16.43
CA THR A 311 3.45 -14.11 17.40
C THR A 311 3.85 -12.78 18.03
N GLU A 312 3.96 -12.77 19.36
CA GLU A 312 4.50 -11.62 20.11
C GLU A 312 5.99 -11.44 19.80
N VAL A 313 6.42 -10.20 19.61
CA VAL A 313 7.81 -9.81 19.38
C VAL A 313 8.19 -8.66 20.31
N ASN A 314 9.51 -8.47 20.52
CA ASN A 314 9.96 -7.42 21.43
C ASN A 314 9.67 -6.04 20.82
N SER A 315 9.10 -5.15 21.64
CA SER A 315 9.13 -3.72 21.42
C SER A 315 10.52 -3.17 21.81
N GLY A 316 10.86 -1.98 21.36
CA GLY A 316 12.15 -1.38 21.68
C GLY A 316 12.24 0.07 21.19
N PRO A 317 13.44 0.65 21.23
CA PRO A 317 13.63 2.04 20.84
C PRO A 317 13.08 2.33 19.45
N VAL A 318 12.41 3.48 19.31
CA VAL A 318 11.97 4.03 18.04
C VAL A 318 13.18 4.65 17.34
N LYS A 319 13.56 4.08 16.21
CA LYS A 319 14.66 4.56 15.38
C LYS A 319 14.17 4.89 13.99
N VAL A 320 14.71 5.96 13.39
CA VAL A 320 14.51 6.32 11.99
C VAL A 320 15.86 6.65 11.37
N ILE A 321 16.10 6.20 10.16
CA ILE A 321 17.30 6.51 9.39
C ILE A 321 16.89 7.04 8.02
N HIS A 322 17.59 8.06 7.53
CA HIS A 322 17.40 8.68 6.23
C HIS A 322 18.71 8.67 5.44
N TYR A 323 18.59 8.47 4.15
CA TYR A 323 19.71 8.47 3.23
C TYR A 323 19.27 8.91 1.83
N ASP A 324 19.94 9.90 1.26
CA ASP A 324 19.70 10.32 -0.12
C ASP A 324 20.62 9.54 -1.07
N LEU A 325 20.03 8.77 -1.99
CA LEU A 325 20.77 7.98 -2.97
C LEU A 325 20.72 8.65 -4.33
N ALA A 326 21.88 9.03 -4.87
CA ALA A 326 22.00 9.49 -6.24
C ALA A 326 21.79 8.32 -7.22
N CYS A 327 20.74 8.41 -8.03
CA CYS A 327 20.39 7.45 -9.06
C CYS A 327 20.58 8.05 -10.45
N GLU A 328 21.14 7.27 -11.38
CA GLU A 328 21.40 7.69 -12.77
C GLU A 328 20.07 7.86 -13.51
N VAL A 329 19.93 9.01 -14.21
CA VAL A 329 18.75 9.33 -15.01
C VAL A 329 18.83 8.67 -16.38
N ASN A 330 17.71 8.18 -16.89
CA ASN A 330 17.62 7.59 -18.22
C ASN A 330 17.47 8.69 -19.29
N HIS A 331 18.54 8.99 -19.99
CA HIS A 331 18.62 9.98 -21.08
C HIS A 331 18.53 9.35 -22.49
N ALA A 332 18.18 8.08 -22.61
CA ALA A 332 18.18 7.36 -23.89
C ALA A 332 17.27 7.99 -24.96
N TYR A 333 16.21 8.66 -24.53
CA TYR A 333 15.20 9.27 -25.39
C TYR A 333 15.28 10.78 -25.51
N ASP A 334 16.25 11.48 -24.95
CA ASP A 334 16.36 12.95 -24.95
C ASP A 334 16.37 13.53 -26.35
N HIS A 335 16.91 12.79 -27.33
CA HIS A 335 16.94 13.16 -28.73
C HIS A 335 15.53 13.29 -29.35
N LEU A 336 14.47 12.76 -28.70
CA LEU A 336 13.06 12.84 -29.11
C LEU A 336 12.26 13.90 -28.34
N ALA A 337 12.92 14.79 -27.58
CA ALA A 337 12.23 15.73 -26.70
C ALA A 337 11.30 16.70 -27.47
N ALA A 338 11.61 17.06 -28.71
CA ALA A 338 10.75 17.94 -29.53
C ALA A 338 9.46 17.23 -29.97
N GLU A 339 9.57 15.99 -30.41
CA GLU A 339 8.45 15.14 -30.81
C GLU A 339 7.59 14.78 -29.59
N ALA A 340 8.23 14.42 -28.49
CA ALA A 340 7.56 14.15 -27.20
C ALA A 340 6.72 15.36 -26.73
N ARG A 341 7.25 16.58 -26.88
CA ARG A 341 6.51 17.82 -26.57
C ARG A 341 5.24 17.94 -27.41
N THR A 342 5.33 17.72 -28.72
CA THR A 342 4.17 17.78 -29.63
C THR A 342 3.08 16.77 -29.24
N ILE A 343 3.48 15.53 -28.88
CA ILE A 343 2.56 14.46 -28.46
C ILE A 343 1.89 14.82 -27.13
N TRP A 344 2.67 15.34 -26.16
CA TRP A 344 2.17 15.71 -24.85
C TRP A 344 1.22 16.92 -24.90
N GLU A 345 1.53 17.94 -25.70
CA GLU A 345 0.67 19.11 -25.94
C GLU A 345 -0.65 18.69 -26.60
N TYR A 346 -0.60 17.85 -27.64
CA TYR A 346 -1.80 17.30 -28.27
C TYR A 346 -2.71 16.60 -27.26
N TYR A 347 -2.13 15.74 -26.41
CA TYR A 347 -2.90 15.03 -25.37
C TYR A 347 -3.53 16.01 -24.37
N ASN A 348 -2.80 17.00 -23.90
CA ASN A 348 -3.32 17.98 -22.94
C ASN A 348 -4.44 18.86 -23.51
N GLU A 349 -4.39 19.16 -24.80
CA GLU A 349 -5.42 19.95 -25.48
C GLU A 349 -6.68 19.16 -25.80
N THR A 350 -6.54 17.90 -26.16
CA THR A 350 -7.65 17.10 -26.71
C THR A 350 -8.19 16.05 -25.74
N GLY A 351 -7.38 15.56 -24.78
CA GLY A 351 -7.67 14.37 -23.97
C GLY A 351 -7.61 13.06 -24.77
N ASP A 352 -7.19 13.10 -26.05
CA ASP A 352 -7.15 11.92 -26.92
C ASP A 352 -5.84 11.12 -26.75
N GLY A 353 -5.84 10.23 -25.76
CA GLY A 353 -4.69 9.36 -25.50
C GLY A 353 -4.39 8.38 -26.63
N LYS A 354 -5.42 7.94 -27.40
CA LYS A 354 -5.23 7.04 -28.54
C LYS A 354 -4.52 7.75 -29.68
N GLY A 355 -4.98 8.92 -30.09
CA GLY A 355 -4.34 9.73 -31.11
C GLY A 355 -2.91 10.09 -30.74
N ALA A 356 -2.65 10.47 -29.49
CA ALA A 356 -1.30 10.73 -28.99
C ALA A 356 -0.38 9.49 -29.10
N THR A 357 -0.90 8.31 -28.77
CA THR A 357 -0.17 7.04 -28.91
C THR A 357 0.13 6.71 -30.38
N GLU A 358 -0.86 6.88 -31.28
CA GLU A 358 -0.67 6.68 -32.71
C GLU A 358 0.40 7.62 -33.32
N MET A 359 0.49 8.86 -32.84
CA MET A 359 1.56 9.81 -33.21
C MET A 359 2.95 9.34 -32.75
N GLY A 360 3.03 8.77 -31.56
CA GLY A 360 4.31 8.39 -30.92
C GLY A 360 4.88 7.05 -31.37
N ASN A 361 4.03 6.07 -31.70
CA ASN A 361 4.44 4.69 -32.02
C ASN A 361 5.55 4.61 -33.10
N PRO A 362 5.52 5.35 -34.22
CA PRO A 362 6.59 5.31 -35.21
C PRO A 362 7.94 5.78 -34.71
N LEU A 363 7.96 6.50 -33.58
CA LEU A 363 9.15 7.07 -32.93
C LEU A 363 9.60 6.24 -31.73
N GLY A 364 8.88 5.18 -31.36
CA GLY A 364 9.11 4.43 -30.12
C GLY A 364 8.62 5.14 -28.86
N ILE A 365 7.68 6.10 -29.00
CA ILE A 365 6.98 6.78 -27.90
C ILE A 365 5.60 6.13 -27.76
N HIS A 366 5.43 5.25 -26.78
CA HIS A 366 4.29 4.32 -26.72
C HIS A 366 3.04 4.89 -26.03
N SER A 367 3.13 6.08 -25.43
CA SER A 367 1.99 6.76 -24.81
C SER A 367 2.27 8.25 -24.57
N PRO A 368 1.23 9.10 -24.32
CA PRO A 368 1.47 10.46 -23.89
C PRO A 368 2.22 10.57 -22.55
N PHE A 369 2.09 9.57 -21.67
CA PHE A 369 2.85 9.53 -20.40
C PHE A 369 4.33 9.24 -20.61
N HIS A 370 4.67 8.37 -21.60
CA HIS A 370 6.06 8.17 -22.03
C HIS A 370 6.63 9.48 -22.63
N ALA A 371 5.87 10.17 -23.47
CA ALA A 371 6.28 11.49 -23.97
C ALA A 371 6.56 12.48 -22.82
N ASN A 372 5.68 12.56 -21.83
CA ASN A 372 5.88 13.41 -20.65
C ASN A 372 7.11 12.98 -19.83
N ARG A 373 7.38 11.67 -19.73
CA ARG A 373 8.58 11.16 -19.06
C ARG A 373 9.86 11.58 -19.78
N ILE A 374 9.90 11.48 -21.10
CA ILE A 374 11.03 11.93 -21.93
C ILE A 374 11.31 13.42 -21.66
N LEU A 375 10.26 14.27 -21.66
CA LEU A 375 10.42 15.69 -21.37
C LEU A 375 10.96 15.92 -19.96
N GLY A 376 10.43 15.21 -18.95
CA GLY A 376 10.89 15.35 -17.60
C GLY A 376 12.34 14.91 -17.39
N ASN A 377 12.75 13.81 -18.04
CA ASN A 377 14.14 13.33 -17.96
C ASN A 377 15.12 14.28 -18.64
N ALA A 378 14.78 14.83 -19.83
CA ALA A 378 15.62 15.77 -20.56
C ALA A 378 15.88 17.11 -19.80
N GLU A 379 15.07 17.43 -18.78
CA GLU A 379 15.27 18.60 -17.91
C GLU A 379 16.12 18.29 -16.67
N LEU A 380 16.44 17.01 -16.39
CA LEU A 380 17.25 16.58 -15.25
C LEU A 380 18.74 16.54 -15.62
N GLY A 381 19.62 16.53 -14.58
CA GLY A 381 21.03 16.21 -14.74
C GLY A 381 21.26 14.69 -14.86
N ASP A 382 22.52 14.29 -14.95
CA ASP A 382 22.92 12.87 -15.07
C ASP A 382 22.41 12.00 -13.92
N THR A 383 22.16 12.59 -12.75
CA THR A 383 21.64 11.92 -11.56
C THR A 383 20.50 12.69 -10.91
N LYS A 384 19.64 11.97 -10.21
CA LYS A 384 18.59 12.52 -9.35
C LYS A 384 18.56 11.74 -8.04
N ASP A 385 18.53 12.46 -6.91
CA ASP A 385 18.49 11.85 -5.60
C ASP A 385 17.10 11.27 -5.29
N ILE A 386 17.09 10.04 -4.74
CA ILE A 386 15.91 9.41 -4.16
C ILE A 386 16.12 9.35 -2.64
N PRO A 387 15.26 9.99 -1.84
CA PRO A 387 15.33 9.91 -0.39
C PRO A 387 14.82 8.54 0.08
N LEU A 388 15.72 7.73 0.60
CA LEU A 388 15.40 6.46 1.25
C LEU A 388 15.21 6.72 2.75
N ALA A 389 14.29 6.01 3.38
CA ALA A 389 14.17 5.98 4.82
C ALA A 389 13.78 4.59 5.31
N ALA A 390 14.18 4.27 6.53
CA ALA A 390 13.72 3.09 7.24
C ALA A 390 13.46 3.44 8.70
N PHE A 391 12.54 2.71 9.32
CA PHE A 391 12.22 2.85 10.73
C PHE A 391 12.20 1.50 11.42
N SER A 392 12.39 1.50 12.75
CA SER A 392 12.18 0.29 13.57
C SER A 392 11.68 0.67 14.96
N PHE A 393 11.03 -0.30 15.58
CA PHE A 393 10.70 -0.31 17.01
C PHE A 393 10.77 -1.77 17.51
N GLY A 394 11.91 -2.09 18.14
CA GLY A 394 12.23 -3.45 18.59
C GLY A 394 12.55 -4.40 17.44
N ASP A 395 11.83 -5.51 17.34
CA ASP A 395 12.06 -6.54 16.33
C ASP A 395 11.33 -6.30 15.00
N VAL A 396 10.58 -5.21 14.89
CA VAL A 396 9.84 -4.82 13.70
C VAL A 396 10.49 -3.61 13.02
N SER A 397 10.48 -3.61 11.71
CA SER A 397 10.95 -2.48 10.89
C SER A 397 10.05 -2.20 9.70
N GLY A 398 10.28 -1.08 9.05
CA GLY A 398 9.68 -0.76 7.76
C GLY A 398 10.63 0.05 6.89
N VAL A 399 10.49 -0.10 5.57
CA VAL A 399 11.15 0.74 4.58
C VAL A 399 10.15 1.71 3.97
N VAL A 400 10.55 2.97 3.83
CA VAL A 400 9.70 4.06 3.32
C VAL A 400 10.04 4.28 1.85
N VAL A 401 9.09 3.95 0.97
CA VAL A 401 9.33 3.84 -0.48
C VAL A 401 8.59 4.97 -1.21
N PRO A 402 9.31 5.99 -1.74
CA PRO A 402 8.70 7.14 -2.41
C PRO A 402 8.45 6.94 -3.92
N TYR A 403 8.33 5.69 -4.36
CA TYR A 403 8.11 5.31 -5.75
C TYR A 403 7.22 4.06 -5.85
N GLU A 404 6.83 3.71 -7.07
CA GLU A 404 6.09 2.48 -7.35
C GLU A 404 7.03 1.31 -7.49
N MET A 405 7.35 0.69 -6.34
CA MET A 405 8.25 -0.46 -6.23
C MET A 405 7.59 -1.70 -6.84
N PHE A 406 8.35 -2.47 -7.63
CA PHE A 406 7.92 -3.78 -8.09
C PHE A 406 7.95 -4.80 -6.96
N ASP A 407 7.01 -5.75 -6.99
CA ASP A 407 6.82 -6.78 -5.97
C ASP A 407 8.09 -7.63 -5.74
N THR A 408 8.81 -7.97 -6.80
CA THR A 408 10.08 -8.74 -6.71
C THR A 408 11.13 -8.04 -5.86
N ASN A 409 11.24 -6.71 -5.95
CA ASN A 409 12.13 -5.93 -5.08
C ASN A 409 11.61 -5.88 -3.64
N GLY A 410 10.28 -5.81 -3.46
CA GLY A 410 9.64 -5.91 -2.15
C GLY A 410 9.85 -7.27 -1.49
N MET A 411 9.71 -8.38 -2.24
CA MET A 411 9.99 -9.74 -1.77
C MET A 411 11.44 -9.89 -1.31
N GLN A 412 12.41 -9.39 -2.10
CA GLN A 412 13.81 -9.42 -1.73
C GLN A 412 14.06 -8.76 -0.36
N ILE A 413 13.45 -7.60 -0.10
CA ILE A 413 13.57 -6.91 1.19
C ILE A 413 12.93 -7.72 2.32
N LYS A 414 11.72 -8.24 2.11
CA LYS A 414 10.99 -9.05 3.09
C LYS A 414 11.75 -10.33 3.48
N GLU A 415 12.37 -10.99 2.50
CA GLU A 415 13.08 -12.26 2.69
C GLU A 415 14.46 -12.09 3.33
N GLN A 416 15.16 -10.99 3.03
CA GLN A 416 16.54 -10.79 3.47
C GLN A 416 16.70 -9.83 4.65
N THR A 417 15.60 -9.35 5.21
CA THR A 417 15.61 -8.44 6.35
C THR A 417 16.30 -9.04 7.59
N PRO A 418 17.08 -8.26 8.36
CA PRO A 418 17.63 -8.70 9.65
C PRO A 418 16.62 -8.61 10.81
N PHE A 419 15.40 -8.11 10.58
CA PHE A 419 14.34 -8.00 11.56
C PHE A 419 13.41 -9.22 11.53
N ALA A 420 12.59 -9.41 12.56
CA ALA A 420 11.59 -10.47 12.57
C ALA A 420 10.55 -10.29 11.46
N MET A 421 10.24 -9.02 11.13
CA MET A 421 9.42 -8.63 9.98
C MET A 421 9.75 -7.21 9.53
N THR A 422 9.81 -7.00 8.21
CA THR A 422 9.95 -5.67 7.60
C THR A 422 8.76 -5.39 6.71
N PHE A 423 8.11 -4.27 6.93
CA PHE A 423 6.97 -3.78 6.18
C PHE A 423 7.42 -2.86 5.04
N ILE A 424 6.77 -2.96 3.88
CA ILE A 424 6.96 -2.01 2.79
C ILE A 424 5.95 -0.88 2.95
N PHE A 425 6.39 0.26 3.47
CA PHE A 425 5.57 1.48 3.56
C PHE A 425 5.67 2.22 2.24
N GLY A 426 4.94 1.72 1.25
CA GLY A 426 4.97 2.14 -0.14
C GLY A 426 4.20 3.42 -0.41
N TYR A 427 4.42 4.03 -1.60
CA TYR A 427 3.75 5.28 -2.03
C TYR A 427 3.92 6.40 -1.02
N ALA A 428 5.11 6.45 -0.42
CA ALA A 428 5.44 7.35 0.66
C ALA A 428 6.06 8.67 0.15
N ASN A 429 6.14 9.63 1.05
CA ASN A 429 6.72 10.92 0.75
C ASN A 429 8.24 10.99 1.07
N PRO A 430 8.96 12.02 0.62
CA PRO A 430 8.41 13.35 0.28
C PRO A 430 8.00 13.56 -1.16
N GLY A 431 8.17 12.61 -2.06
CA GLY A 431 7.90 12.84 -3.47
C GLY A 431 7.40 11.62 -4.22
N TYR A 432 7.04 11.82 -5.48
CA TYR A 432 6.72 10.77 -6.43
C TYR A 432 7.84 10.62 -7.45
N TYR A 433 8.44 9.44 -7.47
CA TYR A 433 9.55 9.13 -8.37
C TYR A 433 9.15 8.21 -9.54
N GLY A 434 7.86 7.96 -9.72
CA GLY A 434 7.33 7.10 -10.76
C GLY A 434 7.56 5.62 -10.48
N TYR A 435 7.45 4.82 -11.53
CA TYR A 435 7.78 3.40 -11.48
C TYR A 435 9.29 3.19 -11.46
N ILE A 436 9.74 2.22 -10.66
CA ILE A 436 11.14 1.76 -10.71
C ILE A 436 11.12 0.23 -10.80
N PRO A 437 11.15 -0.31 -12.04
CA PRO A 437 11.10 -1.72 -12.32
C PRO A 437 12.33 -2.48 -11.81
N SER A 438 12.17 -3.78 -11.55
CA SER A 438 13.30 -4.69 -11.36
C SER A 438 14.12 -4.84 -12.67
N ALA A 439 15.38 -5.27 -12.57
CA ALA A 439 16.23 -5.48 -13.72
C ALA A 439 15.62 -6.52 -14.70
N ALA A 440 15.00 -7.58 -14.17
CA ALA A 440 14.36 -8.60 -15.00
C ALA A 440 13.18 -8.04 -15.81
N ALA A 441 12.33 -7.22 -15.17
CA ALA A 441 11.20 -6.60 -15.84
C ALA A 441 11.62 -5.52 -16.86
N TRP A 442 12.76 -4.89 -16.64
CA TRP A 442 13.33 -3.89 -17.56
C TRP A 442 13.59 -4.47 -18.96
N GLU A 443 14.06 -5.71 -19.05
CA GLU A 443 14.37 -6.40 -20.30
C GLU A 443 13.13 -6.56 -21.20
N ASN A 444 11.94 -6.68 -20.65
CA ASN A 444 10.70 -6.83 -21.39
C ASN A 444 10.07 -5.47 -21.81
N GLY A 445 10.57 -4.33 -21.32
CA GLY A 445 10.01 -3.02 -21.62
C GLY A 445 8.61 -2.84 -21.02
N GLY A 446 7.75 -2.10 -21.69
CA GLY A 446 6.35 -1.86 -21.33
C GLY A 446 6.15 -0.59 -20.52
N TYR A 447 4.90 -0.35 -20.09
CA TYR A 447 4.43 0.91 -19.52
C TYR A 447 5.29 1.41 -18.34
N GLU A 448 5.61 0.53 -17.41
CA GLU A 448 6.35 0.91 -16.20
C GLU A 448 7.80 1.29 -16.52
N VAL A 449 8.42 0.61 -17.51
CA VAL A 449 9.76 0.92 -18.01
C VAL A 449 9.79 2.27 -18.72
N ASP A 450 8.83 2.50 -19.62
CA ASP A 450 8.70 3.76 -20.36
C ASP A 450 8.41 4.96 -19.46
N ASN A 451 7.81 4.72 -18.29
CA ASN A 451 7.53 5.74 -17.28
C ASN A 451 8.58 5.82 -16.16
N CYS A 452 9.70 5.09 -16.29
CA CYS A 452 10.79 5.18 -15.34
C CYS A 452 11.70 6.38 -15.62
N THR A 453 12.05 7.12 -14.56
CA THR A 453 13.04 8.23 -14.66
C THR A 453 14.47 7.70 -14.77
N PHE A 454 14.75 6.51 -14.23
CA PHE A 454 16.10 6.01 -13.98
C PHE A 454 16.47 4.90 -14.95
N VAL A 455 17.77 4.60 -15.03
CA VAL A 455 18.28 3.51 -15.87
C VAL A 455 17.88 2.13 -15.32
N GLY A 456 17.94 1.10 -16.17
CA GLY A 456 17.68 -0.29 -15.79
C GLY A 456 18.59 -0.75 -14.65
N GLY A 457 18.05 -1.60 -13.74
CA GLY A 457 18.77 -2.10 -12.56
C GLY A 457 18.72 -1.18 -11.34
N THR A 458 18.17 0.03 -11.46
CA THR A 458 18.00 0.94 -10.31
C THR A 458 17.10 0.33 -9.23
N GLY A 459 16.04 -0.42 -9.59
CA GLY A 459 15.15 -1.07 -8.62
C GLY A 459 15.87 -2.06 -7.70
N ASP A 460 16.72 -2.92 -8.28
CA ASP A 460 17.47 -3.92 -7.52
C ASP A 460 18.55 -3.28 -6.64
N LYS A 461 19.18 -2.20 -7.13
CA LYS A 461 20.12 -1.41 -6.33
C LYS A 461 19.42 -0.78 -5.12
N LEU A 462 18.25 -0.19 -5.30
CA LEU A 462 17.46 0.40 -4.23
C LEU A 462 17.02 -0.64 -3.19
N ALA A 463 16.61 -1.85 -3.63
CA ALA A 463 16.29 -2.94 -2.72
C ALA A 463 17.48 -3.33 -1.85
N GLN A 464 18.71 -3.41 -2.45
CA GLN A 464 19.93 -3.67 -1.71
C GLN A 464 20.29 -2.54 -0.74
N ASP A 465 20.09 -1.27 -1.14
CA ASP A 465 20.37 -0.12 -0.28
C ASP A 465 19.40 -0.07 0.91
N TYR A 466 18.12 -0.44 0.73
CA TYR A 466 17.19 -0.65 1.86
C TYR A 466 17.67 -1.75 2.81
N LEU A 467 18.16 -2.87 2.32
CA LEU A 467 18.75 -3.92 3.16
C LEU A 467 19.95 -3.43 3.96
N ASN A 468 20.80 -2.59 3.33
CA ASN A 468 21.93 -1.96 4.02
C ASN A 468 21.46 -1.02 5.15
N LEU A 469 20.42 -0.19 4.90
CA LEU A 469 19.81 0.67 5.91
C LEU A 469 19.21 -0.15 7.07
N LEU A 470 18.50 -1.24 6.77
CA LEU A 470 17.95 -2.13 7.78
C LEU A 470 19.05 -2.79 8.63
N ALA A 471 20.16 -3.19 8.01
CA ALA A 471 21.31 -3.73 8.72
C ALA A 471 21.98 -2.70 9.64
N GLU A 472 22.01 -1.42 9.26
CA GLU A 472 22.46 -0.33 10.10
C GLU A 472 21.49 -0.04 11.25
N LEU A 473 20.21 -0.01 10.97
CA LEU A 473 19.15 0.25 11.95
C LEU A 473 19.08 -0.82 13.04
N LYS A 474 19.46 -2.07 12.72
CA LYS A 474 19.48 -3.22 13.66
C LYS A 474 20.66 -3.16 14.65
N LYS A 475 21.72 -2.38 14.38
CA LYS A 475 22.84 -2.16 15.29
C LYS A 475 22.43 -1.28 16.48
#